data_6b4141c2dde1387be87fe0dcace0ed13
#
_entry.id   6b4141c2dde1387be87fe0dcace0ed13
#
_cell.length_a   1.000
_cell.length_b   1.000
_cell.length_c   1.000
_cell.angle_alpha   90.00
_cell.angle_beta   90.00
_cell.angle_gamma   90.00
#
_symmetry.space_group_name_H-M   'P 1'
#
loop_
_entity.id
_entity.type
_entity.pdbx_description
1 polymer ?
#
loop_
_entity_poly.entity_id
_entity_poly.type
_entity_poly.pdbx_seq_one_letter_code
_entity_poly.pdbx_strand_id
1 'polypeptide(L)'
;MTAVFGLSLATAGPAAAAESGTWVAYGNTNPITSSSSTWGCAGSQTLATDVLAQVCAIRAANNTGTQSAVIVRNNRSTAYSVHTYADLFTSNGGNQGAWQCATKALAANGWTVCFGRTITLSKVISVNSVGSANGVRLGTSPYV
;
A
#
# COMPACT_ATOMS: atom_id res chain seq x y z
N MET A 1 32.50 28.49 38.95
CA MET A 1 31.13 28.12 38.58
C MET A 1 31.15 27.45 37.21
N THR A 2 31.05 26.15 37.17
CA THR A 2 31.05 25.37 35.91
C THR A 2 29.61 24.94 35.63
N ALA A 3 29.03 25.50 34.58
CA ALA A 3 27.67 25.13 34.14
C ALA A 3 27.78 23.85 33.29
N VAL A 4 27.18 22.78 33.79
CA VAL A 4 27.03 21.51 33.02
C VAL A 4 25.76 21.64 32.21
N PHE A 5 25.88 21.81 30.89
CA PHE A 5 24.74 21.69 29.98
C PHE A 5 24.44 20.20 29.78
N GLY A 6 23.38 19.74 30.41
CA GLY A 6 22.85 18.40 30.15
C GLY A 6 22.21 18.35 28.75
N LEU A 7 22.83 17.62 27.81
CA LEU A 7 22.19 17.26 26.55
C LEU A 7 21.13 16.20 26.85
N SER A 8 19.84 16.60 26.76
CA SER A 8 18.75 15.62 26.72
C SER A 8 18.75 14.96 25.36
N LEU A 9 19.26 13.74 25.27
CA LEU A 9 19.02 12.89 24.12
C LEU A 9 17.56 12.46 24.12
N ALA A 10 16.75 13.10 23.28
CA ALA A 10 15.42 12.60 22.98
C ALA A 10 15.60 11.27 22.23
N THR A 11 15.35 10.16 22.92
CA THR A 11 15.26 8.85 22.27
C THR A 11 13.96 8.86 21.45
N ALA A 12 14.08 8.93 20.11
CA ALA A 12 12.96 8.63 19.26
C ALA A 12 12.51 7.20 19.59
N GLY A 13 11.23 7.03 19.97
CA GLY A 13 10.67 5.69 20.16
C GLY A 13 10.79 4.86 18.89
N PRO A 14 10.81 3.51 18.99
CA PRO A 14 10.86 2.65 17.80
C PRO A 14 9.69 3.01 16.89
N ALA A 15 9.98 3.17 15.57
CA ALA A 15 8.92 3.30 14.56
C ALA A 15 7.98 2.09 14.68
N ALA A 16 6.66 2.33 14.68
CA ALA A 16 5.70 1.24 14.70
C ALA A 16 5.96 0.32 13.51
N ALA A 17 6.09 -1.00 13.75
CA ALA A 17 6.22 -1.98 12.69
C ALA A 17 4.96 -1.98 11.83
N ALA A 18 5.11 -2.20 10.52
CA ALA A 18 3.98 -2.37 9.63
C ALA A 18 3.14 -3.60 10.05
N GLU A 19 1.83 -3.46 10.01
CA GLU A 19 0.91 -4.58 10.21
C GLU A 19 0.96 -5.53 9.01
N SER A 20 0.57 -6.78 9.20
CA SER A 20 0.42 -7.72 8.09
C SER A 20 -0.78 -7.35 7.23
N GLY A 21 -0.55 -7.20 5.93
CA GLY A 21 -1.60 -7.12 4.93
C GLY A 21 -2.07 -8.51 4.51
N THR A 22 -3.02 -8.55 3.58
CA THR A 22 -3.62 -9.78 3.06
C THR A 22 -3.46 -9.88 1.57
N TRP A 23 -2.82 -10.94 1.07
CA TRP A 23 -2.77 -11.26 -0.35
C TRP A 23 -4.10 -11.84 -0.83
N VAL A 24 -4.65 -11.30 -1.90
CA VAL A 24 -5.86 -11.80 -2.57
C VAL A 24 -5.56 -11.96 -4.06
N ALA A 25 -5.74 -13.18 -4.56
CA ALA A 25 -5.57 -13.50 -5.98
C ALA A 25 -6.87 -13.21 -6.76
N TYR A 26 -6.73 -12.59 -7.92
CA TYR A 26 -7.85 -12.25 -8.82
C TYR A 26 -7.81 -13.02 -10.14
N GLY A 27 -6.86 -13.95 -10.29
CA GLY A 27 -6.66 -14.64 -11.56
C GLY A 27 -6.42 -13.64 -12.70
N ASN A 28 -7.06 -13.82 -13.82
CA ASN A 28 -6.94 -12.90 -14.95
C ASN A 28 -7.99 -11.75 -14.93
N THR A 29 -8.68 -11.53 -13.81
CA THR A 29 -9.66 -10.46 -13.64
C THR A 29 -9.01 -9.22 -13.06
N ASN A 30 -9.20 -8.07 -13.68
CA ASN A 30 -8.68 -6.79 -13.16
C ASN A 30 -9.43 -6.42 -11.86
N PRO A 31 -8.72 -6.26 -10.73
CA PRO A 31 -9.35 -5.99 -9.44
C PRO A 31 -10.07 -4.63 -9.39
N ILE A 32 -9.63 -3.64 -10.17
CA ILE A 32 -10.23 -2.30 -10.18
C ILE A 32 -11.59 -2.34 -10.88
N THR A 33 -11.65 -2.90 -12.08
CA THR A 33 -12.86 -2.91 -12.92
C THR A 33 -13.93 -3.85 -12.40
N SER A 34 -13.57 -4.84 -11.61
CA SER A 34 -14.50 -5.77 -10.97
C SER A 34 -15.00 -5.32 -9.60
N SER A 35 -14.55 -4.16 -9.12
CA SER A 35 -14.87 -3.62 -7.78
C SER A 35 -15.94 -2.55 -7.85
N SER A 36 -16.80 -2.48 -6.82
CA SER A 36 -17.74 -1.36 -6.60
C SER A 36 -17.11 -0.19 -5.86
N SER A 37 -15.89 -0.35 -5.35
CA SER A 37 -15.14 0.71 -4.66
C SER A 37 -14.49 1.67 -5.66
N THR A 38 -14.15 2.87 -5.18
CA THR A 38 -13.34 3.83 -5.93
C THR A 38 -11.87 3.57 -5.66
N TRP A 39 -11.08 3.37 -6.71
CA TRP A 39 -9.64 3.15 -6.64
C TRP A 39 -8.90 4.33 -7.24
N GLY A 40 -8.04 4.97 -6.46
CA GLY A 40 -7.06 5.94 -6.93
C GLY A 40 -5.69 5.29 -6.94
N CYS A 41 -5.12 5.06 -8.11
CA CYS A 41 -3.85 4.36 -8.24
C CYS A 41 -2.78 5.26 -8.86
N ALA A 42 -1.55 5.17 -8.36
CA ALA A 42 -0.37 5.72 -9.02
C ALA A 42 -0.09 4.95 -10.32
N GLY A 43 0.71 5.52 -11.19
CA GLY A 43 1.13 4.83 -12.41
C GLY A 43 1.85 3.52 -12.11
N SER A 44 1.70 2.54 -12.99
CA SER A 44 2.37 1.24 -12.87
C SER A 44 3.89 1.39 -12.99
N GLN A 45 4.62 0.67 -12.14
CA GLN A 45 6.07 0.54 -12.16
C GLN A 45 6.47 -0.88 -12.52
N THR A 46 7.53 -1.03 -13.27
CA THR A 46 8.08 -2.34 -13.62
C THR A 46 8.92 -2.90 -12.47
N LEU A 47 8.57 -4.08 -11.97
CA LEU A 47 9.37 -4.80 -10.97
C LEU A 47 10.41 -5.70 -11.64
N ALA A 48 10.05 -6.31 -12.74
CA ALA A 48 10.86 -7.16 -13.60
C ALA A 48 10.22 -7.21 -14.98
N THR A 49 10.86 -7.85 -15.96
CA THR A 49 10.26 -8.07 -17.28
C THR A 49 8.89 -8.73 -17.10
N ASP A 50 7.84 -8.13 -17.67
CA ASP A 50 6.46 -8.60 -17.61
C ASP A 50 5.84 -8.69 -16.21
N VAL A 51 6.40 -7.97 -15.23
CA VAL A 51 5.81 -7.82 -13.89
C VAL A 51 5.67 -6.34 -13.55
N LEU A 52 4.44 -5.90 -13.35
CA LEU A 52 4.08 -4.52 -13.04
C LEU A 52 3.44 -4.43 -11.66
N ALA A 53 3.64 -3.31 -10.98
CA ALA A 53 2.97 -3.03 -9.72
C ALA A 53 2.53 -1.56 -9.63
N GLN A 54 1.48 -1.30 -8.87
CA GLN A 54 0.99 0.03 -8.57
C GLN A 54 0.42 0.10 -7.16
N VAL A 55 0.61 1.24 -6.51
CA VAL A 55 0.00 1.53 -5.21
C VAL A 55 -1.30 2.28 -5.40
N CYS A 56 -2.31 1.92 -4.60
CA CYS A 56 -3.64 2.49 -4.67
C CYS A 56 -4.15 2.86 -3.28
N ALA A 57 -4.95 3.92 -3.22
CA ALA A 57 -5.89 4.15 -2.14
C ALA A 57 -7.30 3.76 -2.62
N ILE A 58 -8.07 3.18 -1.73
CA ILE A 58 -9.41 2.68 -2.03
C ILE A 58 -10.40 3.35 -1.09
N ARG A 59 -11.52 3.78 -1.66
CA ARG A 59 -12.72 4.18 -0.90
C ARG A 59 -13.86 3.23 -1.23
N ALA A 60 -14.40 2.59 -0.20
CA ALA A 60 -15.52 1.68 -0.34
C ALA A 60 -16.79 2.38 -0.85
N ALA A 61 -17.71 1.63 -1.42
CA ALA A 61 -18.99 2.15 -1.93
C ALA A 61 -19.84 2.83 -0.85
N ASN A 62 -19.67 2.46 0.43
CA ASN A 62 -20.32 3.13 1.57
C ASN A 62 -19.72 4.51 1.92
N ASN A 63 -18.68 4.94 1.20
CA ASN A 63 -17.95 6.20 1.36
C ASN A 63 -17.17 6.38 2.69
N THR A 64 -17.17 5.42 3.59
CA THR A 64 -16.47 5.51 4.89
C THR A 64 -15.31 4.54 5.04
N GLY A 65 -15.38 3.37 4.42
CA GLY A 65 -14.26 2.43 4.40
C GLY A 65 -13.14 2.93 3.50
N THR A 66 -11.91 2.96 4.02
CA THR A 66 -10.70 3.32 3.28
C THR A 66 -9.64 2.26 3.45
N GLN A 67 -8.79 2.09 2.45
CA GLN A 67 -7.80 1.02 2.46
C GLN A 67 -6.62 1.40 1.57
N SER A 68 -5.41 0.98 1.95
CA SER A 68 -4.29 0.97 1.02
C SER A 68 -4.22 -0.39 0.33
N ALA A 69 -3.72 -0.40 -0.89
CA ALA A 69 -3.50 -1.62 -1.64
C ALA A 69 -2.29 -1.51 -2.55
N VAL A 70 -1.63 -2.62 -2.78
CA VAL A 70 -0.62 -2.76 -3.85
C VAL A 70 -1.11 -3.83 -4.81
N ILE A 71 -1.34 -3.43 -6.05
CA ILE A 71 -1.70 -4.35 -7.13
C ILE A 71 -0.42 -4.82 -7.81
N VAL A 72 -0.32 -6.11 -8.05
CA VAL A 72 0.73 -6.71 -8.88
C VAL A 72 0.10 -7.44 -10.05
N ARG A 73 0.55 -7.13 -11.26
CA ARG A 73 0.22 -7.88 -12.48
C ARG A 73 1.43 -8.70 -12.90
N ASN A 74 1.33 -10.00 -12.83
CA ASN A 74 2.32 -10.91 -13.35
C ASN A 74 1.88 -11.41 -14.75
N ASN A 75 2.49 -10.88 -15.80
CA ASN A 75 2.25 -11.27 -17.18
C ASN A 75 3.19 -12.40 -17.65
N ARG A 76 3.98 -12.95 -16.74
CA ARG A 76 4.88 -14.07 -17.04
C ARG A 76 4.10 -15.38 -17.11
N SER A 77 4.68 -16.35 -17.78
CA SER A 77 4.18 -17.73 -17.80
C SER A 77 4.57 -18.54 -16.56
N THR A 78 5.35 -17.95 -15.65
CA THR A 78 5.81 -18.54 -14.40
C THR A 78 5.46 -17.66 -13.22
N ALA A 79 5.35 -18.22 -12.02
CA ALA A 79 5.17 -17.45 -10.79
C ALA A 79 6.33 -16.49 -10.56
N TYR A 80 6.06 -15.38 -9.89
CA TYR A 80 7.04 -14.37 -9.53
C TYR A 80 6.86 -13.96 -8.06
N SER A 81 7.95 -13.98 -7.29
CA SER A 81 7.90 -13.68 -5.86
C SER A 81 7.93 -12.18 -5.60
N VAL A 82 6.97 -11.69 -4.81
CA VAL A 82 6.84 -10.28 -4.46
C VAL A 82 6.55 -10.12 -2.98
N HIS A 83 7.18 -9.12 -2.37
CA HIS A 83 6.77 -8.55 -1.09
C HIS A 83 6.39 -7.08 -1.29
N THR A 84 5.48 -6.57 -0.48
CA THR A 84 4.97 -5.20 -0.61
C THR A 84 4.91 -4.48 0.71
N TYR A 85 4.91 -3.16 0.62
CA TYR A 85 4.69 -2.24 1.72
C TYR A 85 3.85 -1.06 1.24
N ALA A 86 2.89 -0.61 2.04
CA ALA A 86 2.13 0.61 1.76
C ALA A 86 1.65 1.29 3.03
N ASP A 87 1.71 2.62 3.02
CA ASP A 87 1.10 3.51 4.01
C ASP A 87 -0.20 4.09 3.48
N LEU A 88 -1.13 4.40 4.39
CA LEU A 88 -2.34 5.16 4.11
C LEU A 88 -2.28 6.50 4.85
N PHE A 89 -2.47 7.59 4.11
CA PHE A 89 -2.46 8.94 4.65
C PHE A 89 -3.81 9.63 4.42
N THR A 90 -4.19 10.50 5.34
CA THR A 90 -5.30 11.43 5.13
C THR A 90 -4.84 12.72 4.49
N SER A 91 -5.74 13.45 3.85
CA SER A 91 -5.46 14.74 3.20
C SER A 91 -5.02 15.84 4.18
N ASN A 92 -5.30 15.67 5.47
CA ASN A 92 -4.79 16.56 6.54
C ASN A 92 -3.43 16.10 7.10
N GLY A 93 -2.74 15.15 6.45
CA GLY A 93 -1.38 14.73 6.73
C GLY A 93 -1.23 13.61 7.76
N GLY A 94 -2.32 13.03 8.27
CA GLY A 94 -2.28 11.95 9.25
C GLY A 94 -1.95 10.59 8.62
N ASN A 95 -0.94 9.88 9.16
CA ASN A 95 -0.70 8.48 8.82
C ASN A 95 -1.72 7.60 9.55
N GLN A 96 -2.48 6.80 8.81
CA GLN A 96 -3.52 5.93 9.34
C GLN A 96 -3.02 4.50 9.59
N GLY A 97 -1.84 4.18 9.12
CA GLY A 97 -1.20 2.88 9.28
C GLY A 97 -0.33 2.51 8.10
N ALA A 98 0.42 1.45 8.29
CA ALA A 98 1.27 0.84 7.29
C ALA A 98 1.05 -0.68 7.29
N TRP A 99 1.05 -1.28 6.12
CA TRP A 99 0.86 -2.72 5.94
C TRP A 99 1.91 -3.29 5.01
N GLN A 100 2.30 -4.51 5.31
CA GLN A 100 3.19 -5.27 4.46
C GLN A 100 2.60 -6.64 4.17
N CYS A 101 2.77 -7.11 2.95
CA CYS A 101 2.56 -8.50 2.62
C CYS A 101 3.92 -9.19 2.46
N ALA A 102 4.12 -10.25 3.23
CA ALA A 102 5.33 -11.05 3.15
C ALA A 102 5.52 -11.62 1.75
N THR A 103 6.76 -11.92 1.38
CA THR A 103 7.11 -12.51 0.10
C THR A 103 6.23 -13.72 -0.21
N LYS A 104 5.57 -13.68 -1.36
CA LYS A 104 4.74 -14.76 -1.89
C LYS A 104 5.01 -14.94 -3.37
N ALA A 105 5.03 -16.18 -3.83
CA ALA A 105 5.05 -16.50 -5.25
C ALA A 105 3.66 -16.22 -5.83
N LEU A 106 3.56 -15.18 -6.65
CA LEU A 106 2.31 -14.75 -7.29
C LEU A 106 2.12 -15.52 -8.60
N ALA A 107 0.89 -15.98 -8.81
CA ALA A 107 0.55 -16.83 -9.95
C ALA A 107 0.88 -16.19 -11.30
N ALA A 108 1.30 -17.01 -12.26
CA ALA A 108 1.50 -16.62 -13.65
C ALA A 108 0.20 -16.10 -14.28
N ASN A 109 0.32 -15.16 -15.20
CA ASN A 109 -0.81 -14.58 -15.96
C ASN A 109 -1.95 -14.09 -15.05
N GLY A 110 -1.60 -13.49 -13.90
CA GLY A 110 -2.57 -13.14 -12.89
C GLY A 110 -2.38 -11.78 -12.29
N TRP A 111 -3.47 -11.29 -11.71
CA TRP A 111 -3.55 -10.15 -10.82
C TRP A 111 -3.55 -10.65 -9.39
N THR A 112 -2.79 -9.99 -8.52
CA THR A 112 -2.81 -10.25 -7.07
C THR A 112 -2.71 -8.91 -6.35
N VAL A 113 -3.45 -8.76 -5.27
CA VAL A 113 -3.47 -7.51 -4.50
C VAL A 113 -3.07 -7.80 -3.06
N CYS A 114 -2.17 -6.99 -2.53
CA CYS A 114 -1.94 -6.89 -1.09
C CYS A 114 -2.83 -5.78 -0.54
N PHE A 115 -3.77 -6.12 0.32
CA PHE A 115 -4.65 -5.16 1.01
C PHE A 115 -4.14 -4.87 2.41
N GLY A 116 -4.13 -3.59 2.78
CA GLY A 116 -4.09 -3.16 4.17
C GLY A 116 -5.43 -3.37 4.86
N ARG A 117 -5.48 -3.12 6.17
CA ARG A 117 -6.72 -3.16 6.94
C ARG A 117 -7.64 -2.01 6.53
N THR A 118 -8.94 -2.25 6.50
CA THR A 118 -9.94 -1.20 6.31
C THR A 118 -9.94 -0.23 7.49
N ILE A 119 -9.79 1.05 7.20
CA ILE A 119 -9.90 2.14 8.17
C ILE A 119 -11.18 2.91 7.87
N THR A 120 -12.03 3.05 8.88
CA THR A 120 -13.27 3.83 8.75
C THR A 120 -12.98 5.30 9.00
N LEU A 121 -13.26 6.14 8.02
CA LEU A 121 -13.09 7.59 8.06
C LEU A 121 -14.34 8.29 7.53
N SER A 122 -14.54 9.53 7.96
CA SER A 122 -15.59 10.38 7.37
C SER A 122 -15.37 10.53 5.87
N LYS A 123 -16.44 10.52 5.09
CA LYS A 123 -16.43 10.69 3.63
C LYS A 123 -15.79 12.01 3.16
N VAL A 124 -15.71 13.01 4.03
CA VAL A 124 -15.09 14.31 3.69
C VAL A 124 -13.57 14.30 3.85
N ILE A 125 -13.00 13.24 4.43
CA ILE A 125 -11.56 13.10 4.61
C ILE A 125 -11.04 12.21 3.49
N SER A 126 -10.34 12.80 2.53
CA SER A 126 -9.71 12.07 1.43
C SER A 126 -8.45 11.33 1.91
N VAL A 127 -8.13 10.23 1.26
CA VAL A 127 -6.94 9.42 1.55
C VAL A 127 -6.13 9.16 0.30
N ASN A 128 -4.82 9.02 0.47
CA ASN A 128 -3.91 8.51 -0.53
C ASN A 128 -2.98 7.46 0.06
N SER A 129 -2.27 6.75 -0.78
CA SER A 129 -1.31 5.72 -0.39
C SER A 129 0.06 5.96 -1.01
N VAL A 130 1.09 5.58 -0.27
CA VAL A 130 2.48 5.52 -0.74
C VAL A 130 2.97 4.10 -0.53
N GLY A 131 3.68 3.53 -1.49
CA GLY A 131 4.10 2.14 -1.34
C GLY A 131 5.31 1.74 -2.15
N SER A 132 5.72 0.50 -1.93
CA SER A 132 6.81 -0.16 -2.62
C SER A 132 6.53 -1.64 -2.83
N ALA A 133 7.20 -2.23 -3.80
CA ALA A 133 7.19 -3.67 -4.06
C ALA A 133 8.59 -4.10 -4.46
N ASN A 134 9.13 -5.14 -3.84
CA ASN A 134 10.51 -5.63 -4.05
C ASN A 134 11.55 -4.50 -4.02
N GLY A 135 11.38 -3.51 -3.12
CA GLY A 135 12.26 -2.36 -3.01
C GLY A 135 12.07 -1.28 -4.10
N VAL A 136 11.19 -1.49 -5.07
CA VAL A 136 10.84 -0.50 -6.09
C VAL A 136 9.78 0.45 -5.55
N ARG A 137 10.04 1.75 -5.60
CA ARG A 137 9.07 2.77 -5.19
C ARG A 137 7.93 2.84 -6.20
N LEU A 138 6.70 2.76 -5.71
CA LEU A 138 5.49 2.84 -6.54
C LEU A 138 4.90 4.25 -6.61
N GLY A 139 5.48 5.19 -5.87
CA GLY A 139 5.04 6.57 -5.83
C GLY A 139 3.86 6.79 -4.88
N THR A 140 3.09 7.82 -5.17
CA THR A 140 1.95 8.27 -4.36
C THR A 140 0.68 8.19 -5.19
N SER A 141 -0.34 7.54 -4.67
CA SER A 141 -1.65 7.46 -5.32
C SER A 141 -2.35 8.83 -5.33
N PRO A 142 -3.30 9.06 -6.26
CA PRO A 142 -4.27 10.13 -6.11
C PRO A 142 -5.09 9.97 -4.83
N TYR A 143 -5.72 11.06 -4.40
CA TYR A 143 -6.71 11.01 -3.32
C TYR A 143 -8.03 10.38 -3.78
N VAL A 144 -8.66 9.67 -2.88
CA VAL A 144 -10.03 9.17 -3.00
C VAL A 144 -10.87 9.55 -1.80
#